data_68539113cee835bf62000093b992c1c2
#
_entry.id   68539113cee835bf62000093b992c1c2
#
_cell.length_a   1.000
_cell.length_b   1.000
_cell.length_c   1.000
_cell.angle_alpha   90.00
_cell.angle_beta   90.00
_cell.angle_gamma   90.00
#
_symmetry.space_group_name_H-M   'P 1'
#
loop_
_entity.id
_entity.type
_entity.pdbx_description
1 polymer ?
#
loop_
_entity_poly.entity_id
_entity_poly.type
_entity_poly.pdbx_seq_one_letter_code
_entity_poly.pdbx_strand_id
1 'polypeptide(L)'
;MQLLIYLIFYPILWIISILPFPVFYLLSDFVCFLTYNIIGYRKKVVRENIALALPHLSEKERLSVEKKFYKHMCDMFLEMIKTLSISQKEIEKRFTFSNMEVYHELEKKNKSIALMCAHYASYEWVVSMNYHINYKGFGIYKKLANPYFDKLVKQMRSKFKANLITTKETIPKIA
;
A
#
# COMPACT_ATOMS: atom_id res chain seq x y z
N MET A 1 7.91 20.61 16.65
CA MET A 1 8.50 20.18 15.36
C MET A 1 7.63 19.17 14.62
N GLN A 2 7.24 18.02 15.20
CA GLN A 2 6.44 16.98 14.52
C GLN A 2 5.06 17.45 14.04
N LEU A 3 4.35 18.26 14.85
CA LEU A 3 3.07 18.87 14.46
C LEU A 3 3.23 19.83 13.28
N LEU A 4 4.25 20.67 13.30
CA LEU A 4 4.50 21.64 12.22
C LEU A 4 4.74 20.93 10.89
N ILE A 5 5.56 19.87 10.89
CA ILE A 5 5.78 19.03 9.70
C ILE A 5 4.44 18.45 9.20
N TYR A 6 3.63 17.93 10.11
CA TYR A 6 2.32 17.40 9.73
C TYR A 6 1.41 18.47 9.12
N LEU A 7 1.32 19.66 9.71
CA LEU A 7 0.48 20.74 9.22
C LEU A 7 0.88 21.26 7.83
N ILE A 8 2.18 21.16 7.49
CA ILE A 8 2.68 21.52 6.15
C ILE A 8 2.37 20.41 5.13
N PHE A 9 2.64 19.16 5.49
CA PHE A 9 2.52 18.05 4.54
C PHE A 9 1.08 17.55 4.36
N TYR A 10 0.24 17.57 5.39
CA TYR A 10 -1.12 17.04 5.31
C TYR A 10 -1.98 17.70 4.22
N PRO A 11 -2.01 19.04 4.06
CA PRO A 11 -2.76 19.68 2.97
C PRO A 11 -2.26 19.24 1.59
N ILE A 12 -0.94 19.07 1.42
CA ILE A 12 -0.34 18.61 0.16
C ILE A 12 -0.80 17.17 -0.14
N LEU A 13 -0.72 16.27 0.84
CA LEU A 13 -1.18 14.89 0.69
C LEU A 13 -2.68 14.84 0.38
N TRP A 14 -3.49 15.70 1.01
CA TRP A 14 -4.91 15.79 0.75
C TRP A 14 -5.19 16.25 -0.68
N ILE A 15 -4.54 17.30 -1.16
CA ILE A 15 -4.66 17.79 -2.55
C ILE A 15 -4.27 16.68 -3.53
N ILE A 16 -3.15 16.00 -3.31
CA ILE A 16 -2.74 14.86 -4.15
C ILE A 16 -3.82 13.79 -4.16
N SER A 17 -4.42 13.48 -3.01
CA SER A 17 -5.41 12.42 -2.91
C SER A 17 -6.69 12.70 -3.70
N ILE A 18 -7.11 13.95 -3.85
CA ILE A 18 -8.34 14.31 -4.59
C ILE A 18 -8.14 14.41 -6.10
N LEU A 19 -6.91 14.42 -6.61
CA LEU A 19 -6.63 14.51 -8.05
C LEU A 19 -7.36 13.42 -8.83
N PRO A 20 -7.93 13.72 -10.01
CA PRO A 20 -8.40 12.70 -10.93
C PRO A 20 -7.27 11.72 -11.30
N PHE A 21 -7.59 10.44 -11.49
CA PHE A 21 -6.58 9.41 -11.72
C PHE A 21 -5.61 9.69 -12.87
N PRO A 22 -6.01 10.25 -14.03
CA PRO A 22 -5.04 10.58 -15.07
C PRO A 22 -3.98 11.59 -14.62
N VAL A 23 -4.40 12.66 -13.94
CA VAL A 23 -3.48 13.69 -13.40
C VAL A 23 -2.64 13.12 -12.27
N PHE A 24 -3.23 12.28 -11.45
CA PHE A 24 -2.58 11.59 -10.35
C PHE A 24 -1.42 10.69 -10.83
N TYR A 25 -1.63 9.88 -11.89
CA TYR A 25 -0.56 9.04 -12.45
C TYR A 25 0.48 9.86 -13.23
N LEU A 26 0.11 10.98 -13.83
CA LEU A 26 1.09 11.93 -14.39
C LEU A 26 2.02 12.49 -13.30
N LEU A 27 1.46 12.83 -12.13
CA LEU A 27 2.26 13.23 -10.96
C LEU A 27 3.15 12.07 -10.50
N SER A 28 2.66 10.83 -10.50
CA SER A 28 3.45 9.65 -10.16
C SER A 28 4.64 9.46 -11.11
N ASP A 29 4.41 9.61 -12.41
CA ASP A 29 5.47 9.54 -13.41
C ASP A 29 6.54 10.62 -13.18
N PHE A 30 6.13 11.83 -12.80
CA PHE A 30 7.06 12.91 -12.44
C PHE A 30 7.86 12.58 -11.17
N VAL A 31 7.21 12.09 -10.12
CA VAL A 31 7.88 11.62 -8.89
C VAL A 31 8.85 10.48 -9.19
N CYS A 32 8.45 9.55 -10.06
CA CYS A 32 9.32 8.47 -10.50
C CYS A 32 10.55 8.99 -11.24
N PHE A 33 10.38 9.97 -12.14
CA PHE A 33 11.49 10.62 -12.84
C PHE A 33 12.48 11.24 -11.86
N LEU A 34 12.01 12.00 -10.87
CA LEU A 34 12.86 12.60 -9.84
C LEU A 34 13.58 11.52 -9.01
N THR A 35 12.85 10.52 -8.54
CA THR A 35 13.36 9.46 -7.67
C THR A 35 14.41 8.60 -8.39
N TYR A 36 14.14 8.25 -9.64
CA TYR A 36 15.00 7.39 -10.43
C TYR A 36 16.18 8.15 -11.07
N ASN A 37 15.93 9.26 -11.76
CA ASN A 37 16.96 9.90 -12.58
C ASN A 37 17.78 10.93 -11.80
N ILE A 38 17.18 11.66 -10.85
CA ILE A 38 17.85 12.76 -10.15
C ILE A 38 18.41 12.27 -8.81
N ILE A 39 17.56 11.65 -7.96
CA ILE A 39 17.97 11.24 -6.62
C ILE A 39 18.73 9.90 -6.66
N GLY A 40 18.37 8.99 -7.56
CA GLY A 40 18.96 7.65 -7.65
C GLY A 40 18.68 6.79 -6.41
N TYR A 41 17.50 6.95 -5.79
CA TYR A 41 17.15 6.34 -4.53
C TYR A 41 17.37 4.83 -4.53
N ARG A 42 18.34 4.37 -3.73
CA ARG A 42 18.69 2.96 -3.50
C ARG A 42 18.95 2.10 -4.76
N LYS A 43 19.38 2.70 -5.87
CA LYS A 43 19.63 1.98 -7.14
C LYS A 43 20.54 0.76 -6.99
N LYS A 44 21.64 0.88 -6.22
CA LYS A 44 22.56 -0.22 -5.99
C LYS A 44 21.83 -1.43 -5.38
N VAL A 45 21.06 -1.20 -4.31
CA VAL A 45 20.31 -2.26 -3.62
C VAL A 45 19.26 -2.90 -4.53
N VAL A 46 18.55 -2.09 -5.32
CA VAL A 46 17.53 -2.60 -6.26
C VAL A 46 18.20 -3.47 -7.34
N ARG A 47 19.32 -3.05 -7.91
CA ARG A 47 20.07 -3.81 -8.92
C ARG A 47 20.59 -5.13 -8.38
N GLU A 48 21.18 -5.11 -7.19
CA GLU A 48 21.67 -6.31 -6.51
C GLU A 48 20.53 -7.31 -6.26
N ASN A 49 19.39 -6.84 -5.78
CA ASN A 49 18.20 -7.67 -5.53
C ASN A 49 17.62 -8.25 -6.83
N ILE A 50 17.54 -7.45 -7.91
CA ILE A 50 17.07 -7.94 -9.21
C ILE A 50 18.04 -8.98 -9.78
N ALA A 51 19.34 -8.76 -9.67
CA ALA A 51 20.33 -9.71 -10.14
C ALA A 51 20.28 -11.05 -9.37
N LEU A 52 20.02 -10.97 -8.06
CA LEU A 52 19.87 -12.15 -7.20
C LEU A 52 18.56 -12.91 -7.49
N ALA A 53 17.46 -12.19 -7.64
CA ALA A 53 16.13 -12.80 -7.83
C ALA A 53 15.92 -13.31 -9.27
N LEU A 54 16.55 -12.66 -10.26
CA LEU A 54 16.36 -12.93 -11.68
C LEU A 54 17.73 -13.13 -12.39
N PRO A 55 18.52 -14.13 -11.96
CA PRO A 55 19.87 -14.35 -12.49
C PRO A 55 19.88 -14.77 -13.96
N HIS A 56 18.79 -15.34 -14.45
CA HIS A 56 18.62 -15.81 -15.83
C HIS A 56 18.38 -14.66 -16.84
N LEU A 57 18.06 -13.45 -16.38
CA LEU A 57 17.86 -12.30 -17.27
C LEU A 57 19.19 -11.62 -17.62
N SER A 58 19.29 -11.15 -18.86
CA SER A 58 20.40 -10.30 -19.30
C SER A 58 20.39 -8.94 -18.58
N GLU A 59 21.51 -8.22 -18.59
CA GLU A 59 21.61 -6.89 -17.99
C GLU A 59 20.57 -5.90 -18.55
N LYS A 60 20.31 -5.96 -19.87
CA LYS A 60 19.32 -5.12 -20.53
C LYS A 60 17.89 -5.41 -20.03
N GLU A 61 17.56 -6.67 -19.84
CA GLU A 61 16.27 -7.08 -19.29
C GLU A 61 16.15 -6.68 -17.83
N ARG A 62 17.19 -6.89 -17.01
CA ARG A 62 17.23 -6.43 -15.60
C ARG A 62 17.07 -4.92 -15.48
N LEU A 63 17.67 -4.13 -16.38
CA LEU A 63 17.48 -2.68 -16.43
C LEU A 63 16.00 -2.31 -16.77
N SER A 64 15.35 -3.07 -17.64
CA SER A 64 13.93 -2.90 -17.93
C SER A 64 13.06 -3.19 -16.70
N VAL A 65 13.36 -4.26 -15.98
CA VAL A 65 12.70 -4.62 -14.72
C VAL A 65 12.92 -3.53 -13.66
N GLU A 66 14.15 -3.00 -13.52
CA GLU A 66 14.48 -1.90 -12.61
C GLU A 66 13.60 -0.67 -12.87
N LYS A 67 13.46 -0.24 -14.12
CA LYS A 67 12.62 0.92 -14.47
C LYS A 67 11.15 0.67 -14.14
N LYS A 68 10.62 -0.51 -14.46
CA LYS A 68 9.24 -0.90 -14.11
C LYS A 68 9.04 -0.95 -12.60
N PHE A 69 10.01 -1.43 -11.84
CA PHE A 69 9.97 -1.45 -10.38
C PHE A 69 9.85 -0.02 -9.81
N TYR A 70 10.65 0.94 -10.28
CA TYR A 70 10.57 2.32 -9.79
C TYR A 70 9.24 2.99 -10.13
N LYS A 71 8.74 2.77 -11.35
CA LYS A 71 7.41 3.26 -11.72
C LYS A 71 6.35 2.71 -10.78
N HIS A 72 6.32 1.39 -10.62
CA HIS A 72 5.35 0.74 -9.75
C HIS A 72 5.49 1.15 -8.29
N MET A 73 6.71 1.29 -7.79
CA MET A 73 6.97 1.78 -6.42
C MET A 73 6.38 3.17 -6.20
N CYS A 74 6.56 4.10 -7.13
CA CYS A 74 6.01 5.44 -7.03
C CYS A 74 4.47 5.43 -7.10
N ASP A 75 3.90 4.66 -8.03
CA ASP A 75 2.45 4.46 -8.14
C ASP A 75 1.87 3.95 -6.81
N MET A 76 2.45 2.92 -6.24
CA MET A 76 2.01 2.30 -4.98
C MET A 76 2.03 3.30 -3.80
N PHE A 77 3.10 4.08 -3.64
CA PHE A 77 3.17 5.08 -2.57
C PHE A 77 2.13 6.20 -2.74
N LEU A 78 1.90 6.64 -3.97
CA LEU A 78 0.87 7.63 -4.24
C LEU A 78 -0.55 7.05 -4.08
N GLU A 79 -0.78 5.81 -4.49
CA GLU A 79 -2.05 5.09 -4.28
C GLU A 79 -2.39 4.90 -2.78
N MET A 80 -1.38 4.72 -1.93
CA MET A 80 -1.57 4.78 -0.47
C MET A 80 -2.13 6.15 -0.05
N ILE A 81 -1.59 7.25 -0.59
CA ILE A 81 -2.11 8.61 -0.33
C ILE A 81 -3.53 8.77 -0.90
N LYS A 82 -3.79 8.21 -2.08
CA LYS A 82 -5.13 8.22 -2.72
C LYS A 82 -6.21 7.62 -1.83
N THR A 83 -5.85 6.70 -0.95
CA THR A 83 -6.77 6.09 0.01
C THR A 83 -7.44 7.12 0.94
N LEU A 84 -6.86 8.31 1.14
CA LEU A 84 -7.50 9.39 1.91
C LEU A 84 -8.87 9.79 1.33
N SER A 85 -8.98 9.90 0.02
CA SER A 85 -10.16 10.44 -0.67
C SER A 85 -10.93 9.42 -1.51
N ILE A 86 -10.33 8.29 -1.92
CA ILE A 86 -10.96 7.31 -2.80
C ILE A 86 -12.29 6.80 -2.22
N SER A 87 -13.33 6.73 -3.07
CA SER A 87 -14.62 6.17 -2.68
C SER A 87 -14.61 4.64 -2.70
N GLN A 88 -15.58 4.03 -2.02
CA GLN A 88 -15.79 2.58 -2.09
C GLN A 88 -15.99 2.11 -3.53
N LYS A 89 -16.85 2.78 -4.29
CA LYS A 89 -17.13 2.47 -5.69
C LYS A 89 -15.87 2.50 -6.57
N GLU A 90 -14.98 3.46 -6.34
CA GLU A 90 -13.74 3.57 -7.12
C GLU A 90 -12.72 2.49 -6.75
N ILE A 91 -12.61 2.11 -5.48
CA ILE A 91 -11.68 1.06 -5.08
C ILE A 91 -12.15 -0.30 -5.56
N GLU A 92 -13.44 -0.63 -5.45
CA GLU A 92 -14.03 -1.88 -5.94
C GLU A 92 -13.87 -2.06 -7.46
N LYS A 93 -13.88 -0.97 -8.21
CA LYS A 93 -13.60 -0.99 -9.66
C LYS A 93 -12.14 -1.30 -9.99
N ARG A 94 -11.20 -0.93 -9.11
CA ARG A 94 -9.75 -0.98 -9.37
C ARG A 94 -9.05 -2.14 -8.69
N PHE A 95 -9.58 -2.59 -7.58
CA PHE A 95 -9.04 -3.68 -6.79
C PHE A 95 -10.14 -4.69 -6.51
N THR A 96 -10.09 -5.79 -7.21
CA THR A 96 -11.11 -6.85 -7.15
C THR A 96 -10.58 -8.10 -6.45
N PHE A 97 -11.46 -8.82 -5.81
CA PHE A 97 -11.15 -10.10 -5.17
C PHE A 97 -11.85 -11.21 -5.96
N SER A 98 -11.11 -12.22 -6.39
CA SER A 98 -11.63 -13.44 -7.02
C SER A 98 -11.64 -14.58 -6.01
N ASN A 99 -12.47 -15.60 -6.29
CA ASN A 99 -12.61 -16.81 -5.48
C ASN A 99 -13.00 -16.53 -4.01
N MET A 100 -13.83 -15.50 -3.77
CA MET A 100 -14.30 -15.17 -2.43
C MET A 100 -15.13 -16.27 -1.78
N GLU A 101 -15.69 -17.19 -2.58
CA GLU A 101 -16.39 -18.39 -2.11
C GLU A 101 -15.52 -19.23 -1.17
N VAL A 102 -14.24 -19.39 -1.46
CA VAL A 102 -13.27 -20.10 -0.60
C VAL A 102 -13.19 -19.45 0.79
N TYR A 103 -13.15 -18.11 0.82
CA TYR A 103 -13.14 -17.36 2.08
C TYR A 103 -14.46 -17.57 2.84
N HIS A 104 -15.61 -17.46 2.17
CA HIS A 104 -16.92 -17.60 2.81
C HIS A 104 -17.20 -19.02 3.30
N GLU A 105 -16.65 -20.06 2.66
CA GLU A 105 -16.70 -21.42 3.17
C GLU A 105 -15.94 -21.60 4.49
N LEU A 106 -14.79 -20.90 4.64
CA LEU A 106 -14.04 -20.89 5.89
C LEU A 106 -14.80 -20.13 6.99
N GLU A 107 -15.43 -19.01 6.66
CA GLU A 107 -16.30 -18.28 7.59
C GLU A 107 -17.43 -19.17 8.14
N LYS A 108 -18.11 -19.94 7.28
CA LYS A 108 -19.17 -20.89 7.69
C LYS A 108 -18.71 -21.93 8.69
N LYS A 109 -17.42 -22.26 8.70
CA LYS A 109 -16.81 -23.20 9.65
C LYS A 109 -16.51 -22.56 11.02
N ASN A 110 -16.82 -21.28 11.19
CA ASN A 110 -16.56 -20.48 12.43
C ASN A 110 -15.12 -20.56 12.94
N LYS A 111 -14.15 -20.61 12.01
CA LYS A 111 -12.71 -20.64 12.36
C LYS A 111 -12.06 -19.31 12.04
N SER A 112 -11.05 -18.94 12.83
CA SER A 112 -10.20 -17.80 12.52
C SER A 112 -9.45 -18.03 11.21
N ILE A 113 -9.30 -16.96 10.42
CA ILE A 113 -8.67 -17.01 9.10
C ILE A 113 -7.44 -16.09 9.13
N ALA A 114 -6.27 -16.62 8.82
CA ALA A 114 -5.07 -15.84 8.57
C ALA A 114 -4.90 -15.64 7.06
N LEU A 115 -5.02 -14.40 6.60
CA LEU A 115 -4.79 -14.03 5.20
C LEU A 115 -3.29 -13.79 4.99
N MET A 116 -2.64 -14.69 4.24
CA MET A 116 -1.24 -14.54 3.84
C MET A 116 -1.17 -13.87 2.48
N CYS A 117 -0.60 -12.68 2.40
CA CYS A 117 -0.43 -11.95 1.15
C CYS A 117 0.96 -11.33 1.04
N ALA A 118 1.43 -11.18 -0.21
CA ALA A 118 2.69 -10.50 -0.50
C ALA A 118 2.50 -8.98 -0.64
N HIS A 119 3.57 -8.23 -0.42
CA HIS A 119 3.64 -6.81 -0.76
C HIS A 119 3.82 -6.66 -2.29
N TYR A 120 2.78 -6.99 -3.03
CA TYR A 120 2.75 -6.98 -4.50
C TYR A 120 1.65 -6.07 -5.01
N ALA A 121 1.90 -5.38 -6.12
CA ALA A 121 0.98 -4.40 -6.70
C ALA A 121 0.50 -3.37 -5.67
N SER A 122 -0.73 -2.92 -5.76
CA SER A 122 -1.36 -1.95 -4.85
C SER A 122 -1.82 -2.60 -3.54
N TYR A 123 -0.93 -3.36 -2.89
CA TYR A 123 -1.25 -4.18 -1.70
C TYR A 123 -1.88 -3.37 -0.55
N GLU A 124 -1.64 -2.07 -0.44
CA GLU A 124 -2.29 -1.22 0.56
C GLU A 124 -3.83 -1.20 0.42
N TRP A 125 -4.34 -1.53 -0.77
CA TRP A 125 -5.77 -1.61 -1.02
C TRP A 125 -6.41 -2.94 -0.63
N VAL A 126 -5.62 -3.94 -0.22
CA VAL A 126 -6.13 -5.21 0.30
C VAL A 126 -7.08 -5.01 1.49
N VAL A 127 -6.92 -3.92 2.23
CA VAL A 127 -7.82 -3.55 3.34
C VAL A 127 -9.29 -3.37 2.89
N SER A 128 -9.55 -3.13 1.60
CA SER A 128 -10.90 -3.06 1.04
C SER A 128 -11.63 -4.39 1.06
N MET A 129 -10.93 -5.50 1.25
CA MET A 129 -11.53 -6.84 1.44
C MET A 129 -12.56 -6.86 2.58
N ASN A 130 -12.41 -5.97 3.58
CA ASN A 130 -13.35 -5.86 4.69
C ASN A 130 -14.78 -5.44 4.28
N TYR A 131 -14.99 -4.99 3.04
CA TYR A 131 -16.34 -4.80 2.50
C TYR A 131 -17.01 -6.09 2.02
N HIS A 132 -16.23 -7.15 1.80
CA HIS A 132 -16.66 -8.41 1.20
C HIS A 132 -16.69 -9.58 2.20
N ILE A 133 -16.31 -9.34 3.45
CA ILE A 133 -16.22 -10.36 4.50
C ILE A 133 -17.18 -10.04 5.65
N ASN A 134 -17.65 -11.09 6.34
CA ASN A 134 -18.51 -10.93 7.52
C ASN A 134 -17.71 -10.86 8.82
N TYR A 135 -16.49 -11.37 8.84
CA TYR A 135 -15.60 -11.27 9.99
C TYR A 135 -15.00 -9.87 10.15
N LYS A 136 -14.59 -9.56 11.37
CA LYS A 136 -13.77 -8.38 11.63
C LYS A 136 -12.35 -8.64 11.12
N GLY A 137 -11.97 -7.96 10.03
CA GLY A 137 -10.60 -8.05 9.53
C GLY A 137 -9.64 -7.16 10.33
N PHE A 138 -8.47 -7.70 10.65
CA PHE A 138 -7.40 -7.01 11.38
C PHE A 138 -6.14 -6.92 10.52
N GLY A 139 -5.60 -5.71 10.39
CA GLY A 139 -4.30 -5.48 9.77
C GLY A 139 -3.23 -5.23 10.83
N ILE A 140 -2.11 -5.95 10.75
CA ILE A 140 -0.96 -5.73 11.63
C ILE A 140 -0.06 -4.67 11.00
N TYR A 141 0.29 -3.63 11.75
CA TYR A 141 1.15 -2.57 11.24
C TYR A 141 2.21 -2.13 12.25
N LYS A 142 3.31 -1.57 11.76
CA LYS A 142 4.34 -0.96 12.59
C LYS A 142 3.99 0.50 12.87
N LYS A 143 3.82 0.85 14.15
CA LYS A 143 3.57 2.22 14.58
C LYS A 143 4.66 3.19 14.13
N LEU A 144 4.26 4.34 13.58
CA LEU A 144 5.18 5.40 13.15
C LEU A 144 5.66 6.24 14.35
N ALA A 145 6.89 6.76 14.24
CA ALA A 145 7.48 7.60 15.27
C ALA A 145 6.77 8.95 15.44
N ASN A 146 6.26 9.52 14.34
CA ASN A 146 5.47 10.73 14.38
C ASN A 146 3.99 10.38 14.62
N PRO A 147 3.39 10.79 15.77
CA PRO A 147 2.03 10.39 16.15
C PRO A 147 0.95 10.95 15.20
N TYR A 148 1.19 12.09 14.57
CA TYR A 148 0.26 12.70 13.62
C TYR A 148 0.20 11.90 12.31
N PHE A 149 1.34 11.49 11.78
CA PHE A 149 1.39 10.60 10.61
C PHE A 149 0.93 9.19 10.96
N ASP A 150 1.18 8.70 12.18
CA ASP A 150 0.62 7.41 12.63
C ASP A 150 -0.91 7.44 12.60
N LYS A 151 -1.51 8.52 13.12
CA LYS A 151 -2.97 8.71 13.07
C LYS A 151 -3.48 8.78 11.62
N LEU A 152 -2.76 9.46 10.73
CA LEU A 152 -3.12 9.56 9.32
C LEU A 152 -3.10 8.19 8.62
N VAL A 153 -2.04 7.40 8.81
CA VAL A 153 -1.93 6.05 8.25
C VAL A 153 -3.02 5.12 8.81
N LYS A 154 -3.32 5.21 10.10
CA LYS A 154 -4.46 4.49 10.68
C LYS A 154 -5.77 4.88 10.01
N GLN A 155 -6.03 6.18 9.83
CA GLN A 155 -7.24 6.66 9.17
C GLN A 155 -7.36 6.12 7.73
N MET A 156 -6.27 6.11 6.97
CA MET A 156 -6.25 5.56 5.61
C MET A 156 -6.57 4.07 5.60
N ARG A 157 -5.87 3.28 6.42
CA ARG A 157 -6.04 1.82 6.45
C ARG A 157 -7.35 1.35 7.08
N SER A 158 -7.92 2.10 8.03
CA SER A 158 -9.21 1.76 8.64
C SER A 158 -10.42 2.27 7.84
N LYS A 159 -10.20 3.02 6.76
CA LYS A 159 -11.28 3.59 5.94
C LYS A 159 -12.29 2.54 5.43
N PHE A 160 -11.81 1.35 5.13
CA PHE A 160 -12.60 0.26 4.58
C PHE A 160 -13.02 -0.77 5.65
N LYS A 161 -13.39 -0.30 6.85
CA LYS A 161 -13.79 -1.13 8.00
C LYS A 161 -12.69 -2.05 8.56
N ALA A 162 -11.43 -1.86 8.14
CA ALA A 162 -10.32 -2.63 8.70
C ALA A 162 -9.98 -2.17 10.13
N ASN A 163 -9.78 -3.11 11.02
CA ASN A 163 -9.24 -2.86 12.35
C ASN A 163 -7.72 -2.94 12.30
N LEU A 164 -7.04 -2.07 13.04
CA LEU A 164 -5.59 -2.06 13.05
C LEU A 164 -5.04 -2.39 14.43
N ILE A 165 -4.08 -3.30 14.46
CA ILE A 165 -3.31 -3.64 15.65
C ILE A 165 -1.83 -3.40 15.39
N THR A 166 -1.11 -2.88 16.37
CA THR A 166 0.33 -2.69 16.25
C THR A 166 1.07 -4.02 16.40
N THR A 167 2.28 -4.11 15.85
CA THR A 167 3.14 -5.30 16.02
C THR A 167 3.35 -5.69 17.47
N LYS A 168 3.31 -4.73 18.41
CA LYS A 168 3.43 -4.99 19.85
C LYS A 168 2.16 -5.57 20.48
N GLU A 169 1.00 -5.26 19.89
CA GLU A 169 -0.30 -5.73 20.39
C GLU A 169 -0.75 -7.05 19.74
N THR A 170 0.03 -7.57 18.78
CA THR A 170 -0.37 -8.75 18.00
C THR A 170 -0.58 -9.98 18.88
N ILE A 171 0.40 -10.34 19.69
CA ILE A 171 0.31 -11.52 20.58
C ILE A 171 -0.86 -11.40 21.57
N PRO A 172 -0.97 -10.32 22.39
CA PRO A 172 -2.05 -10.24 23.37
C PRO A 172 -3.47 -10.09 22.77
N LYS A 173 -3.60 -9.76 21.48
CA LYS A 173 -4.92 -9.60 20.83
C LYS A 173 -5.32 -10.77 19.93
N ILE A 174 -4.39 -11.64 19.56
CA ILE A 174 -4.65 -12.80 18.69
C ILE A 174 -4.64 -14.11 19.51
N ALA A 175 -3.94 -14.12 20.64
CA ALA A 175 -4.00 -15.23 21.59
C ALA A 175 -5.29 -15.18 22.38
#